data_44f96350f8ae47eeae3110ce59300c32
#
_entry.id   44f96350f8ae47eeae3110ce59300c32
#
_cell.length_a   1.000
_cell.length_b   1.000
_cell.length_c   1.000
_cell.angle_alpha   90.00
_cell.angle_beta   90.00
_cell.angle_gamma   90.00
#
_symmetry.space_group_name_H-M   'P 1'
#
loop_
_entity.id
_entity.type
_entity.pdbx_description
1 polymer ?
#
loop_
_entity_poly.entity_id
_entity_poly.type
_entity_poly.pdbx_seq_one_letter_code
_entity_poly.pdbx_strand_id
1 'polypeptide(L)'
;MTHIHRIGLSALALAAGFAANASIASAQPLAPKVLVITMFGGEAKPWLEGRKFDTKLAIPGFAKEYPELACDAAGLCVMTTAMGYANAASSVSALIYSGLVDLKQSYIVIAGIAGVDPTDGTLGSAHWARYAVDAGLRHAIDPRQIPADWPDGVVGLGAKRPGEKPSWGSATEVYQLNEQLLQKAFALTSSVELADSSEAKAYRVAYAAAPGNAAPEVSICDTLSTDTYWHGSMIAKSMGDWVSLLTEGKGNYCTTQMEDNASLTALRRGADAGLLDFDRIALLRTASNFDREPSGVSAIDSLSAKSGGFGPAAINAYRVGAAFADAVIGNWGAWEKGVPAK
;
A
#
# COMPACT_ATOMS: atom_id res chain seq x y z
N MET A 1 -75.08 -58.85 -35.38
CA MET A 1 -74.96 -58.47 -33.96
C MET A 1 -73.75 -57.60 -33.84
N THR A 2 -73.98 -56.31 -33.87
CA THR A 2 -73.00 -55.26 -34.00
C THR A 2 -72.83 -54.56 -32.67
N HIS A 3 -71.61 -54.62 -32.06
CA HIS A 3 -71.26 -53.87 -30.85
C HIS A 3 -70.51 -52.60 -31.24
N ILE A 4 -71.10 -51.50 -30.90
CA ILE A 4 -70.56 -50.16 -31.08
C ILE A 4 -69.73 -49.81 -29.79
N HIS A 5 -68.45 -49.59 -29.94
CA HIS A 5 -67.56 -49.06 -28.84
C HIS A 5 -67.52 -47.54 -28.93
N ARG A 6 -67.95 -46.90 -27.86
CA ARG A 6 -67.80 -45.45 -27.66
C ARG A 6 -66.37 -45.14 -27.17
N ILE A 7 -65.68 -44.29 -27.88
CA ILE A 7 -64.36 -43.74 -27.47
C ILE A 7 -64.62 -42.45 -26.70
N GLY A 8 -64.24 -42.44 -25.42
CA GLY A 8 -64.27 -41.23 -24.60
C GLY A 8 -63.06 -40.36 -24.88
N LEU A 9 -63.28 -39.12 -25.29
CA LEU A 9 -62.21 -38.09 -25.34
C LEU A 9 -61.94 -37.57 -23.91
N SER A 10 -60.71 -37.78 -23.38
CA SER A 10 -60.23 -37.11 -22.20
C SER A 10 -59.52 -35.83 -22.60
N ALA A 11 -60.06 -34.70 -22.19
CA ALA A 11 -59.38 -33.39 -22.36
C ALA A 11 -58.31 -33.25 -21.32
N LEU A 12 -57.06 -33.16 -21.76
CA LEU A 12 -55.91 -32.82 -20.92
C LEU A 12 -55.84 -31.29 -20.81
N ALA A 13 -56.09 -30.74 -19.64
CA ALA A 13 -55.89 -29.34 -19.33
C ALA A 13 -54.35 -29.08 -19.06
N LEU A 14 -53.68 -28.39 -19.99
CA LEU A 14 -52.32 -27.88 -19.76
C LEU A 14 -52.39 -26.68 -18.81
N ALA A 15 -51.95 -26.85 -17.57
CA ALA A 15 -51.69 -25.74 -16.65
C ALA A 15 -50.34 -25.11 -17.04
N ALA A 16 -50.35 -23.95 -17.69
CA ALA A 16 -49.18 -23.12 -17.95
C ALA A 16 -48.77 -22.47 -16.63
N GLY A 17 -47.76 -23.06 -15.96
CA GLY A 17 -47.13 -22.44 -14.83
C GLY A 17 -46.27 -21.25 -15.27
N PHE A 18 -46.70 -20.03 -14.96
CA PHE A 18 -45.84 -18.84 -15.02
C PHE A 18 -44.75 -18.97 -13.91
N ALA A 19 -43.54 -19.37 -14.27
CA ALA A 19 -42.38 -19.19 -13.45
C ALA A 19 -42.09 -17.69 -13.38
N ALA A 20 -42.46 -17.05 -12.29
CA ALA A 20 -41.98 -15.69 -11.98
C ALA A 20 -40.46 -15.76 -11.75
N ASN A 21 -39.70 -15.35 -12.79
CA ASN A 21 -38.29 -15.06 -12.60
C ASN A 21 -38.17 -13.85 -11.66
N ALA A 22 -38.03 -14.13 -10.35
CA ALA A 22 -37.57 -13.12 -9.40
C ALA A 22 -36.14 -12.75 -9.81
N SER A 23 -35.99 -11.66 -10.57
CA SER A 23 -34.71 -11.03 -10.76
C SER A 23 -34.19 -10.66 -9.35
N ILE A 24 -33.23 -11.41 -8.85
CA ILE A 24 -32.46 -11.00 -7.67
C ILE A 24 -31.77 -9.71 -8.11
N ALA A 25 -32.31 -8.58 -7.69
CA ALA A 25 -31.63 -7.31 -7.86
C ALA A 25 -30.27 -7.44 -7.14
N SER A 26 -29.20 -7.64 -7.91
CA SER A 26 -27.85 -7.59 -7.39
C SER A 26 -27.68 -6.23 -6.73
N ALA A 27 -27.39 -6.20 -5.45
CA ALA A 27 -27.06 -4.94 -4.76
C ALA A 27 -25.94 -4.24 -5.55
N GLN A 28 -26.10 -2.93 -5.76
CA GLN A 28 -25.07 -2.16 -6.47
C GLN A 28 -23.74 -2.28 -5.69
N PRO A 29 -22.61 -2.49 -6.40
CA PRO A 29 -21.31 -2.51 -5.76
C PRO A 29 -21.06 -1.24 -4.95
N LEU A 30 -20.42 -1.37 -3.81
CA LEU A 30 -20.01 -0.24 -2.99
C LEU A 30 -18.95 0.58 -3.75
N ALA A 31 -19.15 1.90 -3.88
CA ALA A 31 -18.25 2.78 -4.63
C ALA A 31 -17.59 3.80 -3.69
N PRO A 32 -16.47 3.48 -3.04
CA PRO A 32 -15.77 4.43 -2.18
C PRO A 32 -15.17 5.58 -2.98
N LYS A 33 -15.18 6.78 -2.41
CA LYS A 33 -14.44 7.92 -2.95
C LYS A 33 -12.95 7.79 -2.67
N VAL A 34 -12.60 7.32 -1.45
CA VAL A 34 -11.23 7.04 -1.04
C VAL A 34 -11.17 5.66 -0.39
N LEU A 35 -10.24 4.84 -0.84
CA LEU A 35 -9.85 3.57 -0.23
C LEU A 35 -8.49 3.73 0.44
N VAL A 36 -8.40 3.41 1.72
CA VAL A 36 -7.14 3.32 2.45
C VAL A 36 -6.74 1.85 2.60
N ILE A 37 -5.49 1.56 2.29
CA ILE A 37 -4.88 0.23 2.45
C ILE A 37 -3.86 0.32 3.57
N THR A 38 -4.08 -0.45 4.64
CA THR A 38 -3.15 -0.65 5.76
C THR A 38 -2.71 -2.11 5.80
N MET A 39 -1.60 -2.44 6.47
CA MET A 39 -1.03 -3.77 6.41
C MET A 39 -1.27 -4.61 7.67
N PHE A 40 -1.48 -3.98 8.82
CA PHE A 40 -1.79 -4.71 10.05
C PHE A 40 -2.57 -3.85 11.06
N GLY A 41 -3.06 -4.48 12.14
CA GLY A 41 -3.94 -3.82 13.11
C GLY A 41 -3.37 -2.56 13.76
N GLY A 42 -2.04 -2.47 13.94
CA GLY A 42 -1.40 -1.29 14.51
C GLY A 42 -1.49 -0.05 13.61
N GLU A 43 -1.48 -0.23 12.29
CA GLU A 43 -1.68 0.82 11.30
C GLU A 43 -3.16 1.15 11.09
N ALA A 44 -4.01 0.11 11.09
CA ALA A 44 -5.46 0.28 10.92
C ALA A 44 -6.11 0.98 12.12
N LYS A 45 -5.60 0.75 13.34
CA LYS A 45 -6.21 1.22 14.58
C LYS A 45 -6.48 2.73 14.61
N PRO A 46 -5.55 3.63 14.30
CA PRO A 46 -5.83 5.07 14.31
C PRO A 46 -6.94 5.48 13.33
N TRP A 47 -7.07 4.80 12.19
CA TRP A 47 -8.15 5.03 11.23
C TRP A 47 -9.50 4.62 11.79
N LEU A 48 -9.57 3.39 12.37
CA LEU A 48 -10.80 2.80 12.88
C LEU A 48 -11.30 3.49 14.15
N GLU A 49 -10.40 4.06 14.97
CA GLU A 49 -10.75 4.82 16.17
C GLU A 49 -11.02 6.29 15.87
N GLY A 50 -10.38 6.87 14.85
CA GLY A 50 -10.52 8.27 14.48
C GLY A 50 -11.79 8.59 13.68
N ARG A 51 -12.55 7.57 13.24
CA ARG A 51 -13.77 7.73 12.43
C ARG A 51 -14.82 6.69 12.79
N LYS A 52 -16.07 7.01 12.46
CA LYS A 52 -17.19 6.08 12.60
C LYS A 52 -17.42 5.34 11.28
N PHE A 53 -17.13 4.05 11.26
CA PHE A 53 -17.39 3.16 10.14
C PHE A 53 -18.68 2.38 10.38
N ASP A 54 -19.77 2.81 9.73
CA ASP A 54 -21.10 2.21 9.91
C ASP A 54 -21.33 1.00 8.99
N THR A 55 -20.56 0.88 7.89
CA THR A 55 -20.68 -0.21 6.95
C THR A 55 -19.46 -1.13 7.05
N LYS A 56 -19.71 -2.42 7.22
CA LYS A 56 -18.69 -3.47 7.17
C LYS A 56 -19.07 -4.48 6.11
N LEU A 57 -18.20 -4.68 5.13
CA LEU A 57 -18.41 -5.59 4.02
C LEU A 57 -17.37 -6.70 4.05
N ALA A 58 -17.80 -7.92 4.29
CA ALA A 58 -16.92 -9.08 4.22
C ALA A 58 -16.50 -9.33 2.77
N ILE A 59 -15.19 -9.44 2.54
CA ILE A 59 -14.63 -9.69 1.21
C ILE A 59 -14.04 -11.10 1.16
N PRO A 60 -14.57 -11.99 0.32
CA PRO A 60 -13.99 -13.32 0.11
C PRO A 60 -12.53 -13.22 -0.36
N GLY A 61 -11.62 -13.91 0.32
CA GLY A 61 -10.19 -13.89 0.00
C GLY A 61 -9.37 -12.87 0.81
N PHE A 62 -9.99 -12.09 1.68
CA PHE A 62 -9.26 -11.30 2.68
C PHE A 62 -8.61 -12.20 3.74
N ALA A 63 -7.56 -11.71 4.37
CA ALA A 63 -6.93 -12.37 5.50
C ALA A 63 -7.96 -12.60 6.63
N LYS A 64 -7.89 -13.78 7.27
CA LYS A 64 -8.85 -14.18 8.30
C LYS A 64 -8.89 -13.20 9.50
N GLU A 65 -7.77 -12.59 9.79
CA GLU A 65 -7.62 -11.60 10.86
C GLU A 65 -8.27 -10.25 10.52
N TYR A 66 -8.44 -9.95 9.21
CA TYR A 66 -8.99 -8.70 8.70
C TYR A 66 -10.00 -8.96 7.58
N PRO A 67 -11.14 -9.61 7.86
CA PRO A 67 -12.03 -10.17 6.84
C PRO A 67 -12.91 -9.13 6.15
N GLU A 68 -12.91 -7.87 6.62
CA GLU A 68 -13.89 -6.87 6.24
C GLU A 68 -13.26 -5.60 5.70
N LEU A 69 -13.92 -5.00 4.73
CA LEU A 69 -13.77 -3.60 4.34
C LEU A 69 -14.68 -2.75 5.23
N ALA A 70 -14.12 -1.79 5.96
CA ALA A 70 -14.87 -0.86 6.81
C ALA A 70 -15.06 0.48 6.09
N CYS A 71 -16.30 0.98 5.98
CA CYS A 71 -16.62 2.21 5.26
C CYS A 71 -17.44 3.18 6.09
N ASP A 72 -17.14 4.48 5.99
CA ASP A 72 -17.93 5.56 6.58
C ASP A 72 -19.00 6.08 5.60
N ALA A 73 -19.92 6.88 6.11
CA ALA A 73 -20.99 7.49 5.32
C ALA A 73 -20.51 8.55 4.31
N ALA A 74 -19.29 9.08 4.47
CA ALA A 74 -18.73 10.11 3.59
C ALA A 74 -18.09 9.51 2.33
N GLY A 75 -17.81 8.18 2.35
CA GLY A 75 -17.22 7.44 1.23
C GLY A 75 -15.74 7.11 1.43
N LEU A 76 -15.22 7.16 2.67
CA LEU A 76 -13.92 6.59 3.02
C LEU A 76 -14.09 5.11 3.38
N CYS A 77 -13.28 4.25 2.78
CA CYS A 77 -13.17 2.86 3.19
C CYS A 77 -11.73 2.53 3.62
N VAL A 78 -11.60 1.62 4.57
CA VAL A 78 -10.32 1.10 5.07
C VAL A 78 -10.31 -0.41 4.95
N MET A 79 -9.24 -0.96 4.37
CA MET A 79 -8.91 -2.39 4.38
C MET A 79 -7.57 -2.63 5.04
N THR A 80 -7.38 -3.84 5.56
CA THR A 80 -6.10 -4.30 6.11
C THR A 80 -5.70 -5.60 5.41
N THR A 81 -4.48 -5.64 4.85
CA THR A 81 -4.05 -6.77 4.01
C THR A 81 -3.50 -7.95 4.77
N ALA A 82 -3.04 -7.78 6.01
CA ALA A 82 -1.98 -8.49 6.69
C ALA A 82 -0.60 -8.23 6.06
N MET A 83 0.49 -8.50 6.82
CA MET A 83 1.87 -8.14 6.46
C MET A 83 2.43 -9.03 5.36
N GLY A 84 3.33 -8.45 4.55
CA GLY A 84 4.14 -9.13 3.55
C GLY A 84 3.49 -9.22 2.18
N TYR A 85 4.31 -9.52 1.16
CA TYR A 85 3.93 -9.51 -0.26
C TYR A 85 2.77 -10.43 -0.59
N ALA A 86 2.78 -11.65 -0.05
CA ALA A 86 1.74 -12.64 -0.33
C ALA A 86 0.36 -12.15 0.15
N ASN A 87 0.30 -11.61 1.37
CA ASN A 87 -0.93 -11.09 1.94
C ASN A 87 -1.40 -9.81 1.22
N ALA A 88 -0.49 -8.89 0.95
CA ALA A 88 -0.80 -7.65 0.27
C ALA A 88 -1.38 -7.91 -1.13
N ALA A 89 -0.67 -8.67 -1.97
CA ALA A 89 -1.13 -8.99 -3.32
C ALA A 89 -2.45 -9.74 -3.32
N SER A 90 -2.64 -10.75 -2.46
CA SER A 90 -3.86 -11.55 -2.43
C SER A 90 -5.06 -10.76 -1.92
N SER A 91 -4.93 -10.00 -0.82
CA SER A 91 -6.03 -9.21 -0.27
C SER A 91 -6.46 -8.08 -1.22
N VAL A 92 -5.51 -7.35 -1.80
CA VAL A 92 -5.83 -6.29 -2.77
C VAL A 92 -6.47 -6.87 -4.03
N SER A 93 -5.96 -8.00 -4.55
CA SER A 93 -6.60 -8.69 -5.68
C SER A 93 -8.00 -9.19 -5.34
N ALA A 94 -8.20 -9.76 -4.15
CA ALA A 94 -9.51 -10.21 -3.70
C ALA A 94 -10.53 -9.07 -3.69
N LEU A 95 -10.15 -7.88 -3.20
CA LEU A 95 -11.03 -6.70 -3.25
C LEU A 95 -11.39 -6.31 -4.68
N ILE A 96 -10.37 -6.13 -5.54
CA ILE A 96 -10.54 -5.66 -6.92
C ILE A 96 -11.46 -6.57 -7.73
N TYR A 97 -11.28 -7.89 -7.59
CA TYR A 97 -12.01 -8.89 -8.38
C TYR A 97 -13.24 -9.46 -7.67
N SER A 98 -13.62 -8.95 -6.49
CA SER A 98 -14.79 -9.42 -5.73
C SER A 98 -16.14 -9.18 -6.44
N GLY A 99 -16.22 -8.18 -7.29
CA GLY A 99 -17.48 -7.68 -7.82
C GLY A 99 -18.36 -6.95 -6.80
N LEU A 100 -17.90 -6.82 -5.55
CA LEU A 100 -18.63 -6.18 -4.46
C LEU A 100 -18.32 -4.70 -4.32
N VAL A 101 -17.20 -4.24 -4.91
CA VAL A 101 -16.72 -2.86 -4.81
C VAL A 101 -16.38 -2.33 -6.21
N ASP A 102 -16.81 -1.11 -6.51
CA ASP A 102 -16.43 -0.38 -7.73
C ASP A 102 -15.37 0.65 -7.39
N LEU A 103 -14.15 0.44 -7.89
CA LEU A 103 -12.97 1.29 -7.63
C LEU A 103 -12.64 2.23 -8.80
N LYS A 104 -13.47 2.28 -9.86
CA LYS A 104 -13.14 3.03 -11.09
C LYS A 104 -12.85 4.51 -10.87
N GLN A 105 -13.52 5.12 -9.91
CA GLN A 105 -13.33 6.54 -9.58
C GLN A 105 -12.61 6.76 -8.24
N SER A 106 -12.34 5.69 -7.50
CA SER A 106 -11.75 5.77 -6.16
C SER A 106 -10.31 6.29 -6.22
N TYR A 107 -9.98 7.18 -5.28
CA TYR A 107 -8.59 7.42 -4.92
C TYR A 107 -8.14 6.36 -3.92
N ILE A 108 -6.93 5.85 -4.10
CA ILE A 108 -6.40 4.78 -3.26
C ILE A 108 -5.17 5.32 -2.53
N VAL A 109 -5.16 5.21 -1.22
CA VAL A 109 -4.04 5.63 -0.37
C VAL A 109 -3.46 4.38 0.29
N ILE A 110 -2.26 3.98 -0.11
CA ILE A 110 -1.50 2.99 0.66
C ILE A 110 -0.85 3.76 1.81
N ALA A 111 -1.22 3.46 3.05
CA ALA A 111 -0.80 4.22 4.21
C ALA A 111 -0.32 3.31 5.33
N GLY A 112 0.98 3.30 5.60
CA GLY A 112 1.59 2.47 6.62
C GLY A 112 2.88 3.02 7.17
N ILE A 113 3.46 2.30 8.13
CA ILE A 113 4.76 2.63 8.71
C ILE A 113 5.91 2.12 7.84
N ALA A 114 7.11 2.64 8.10
CA ALA A 114 8.34 2.24 7.40
C ALA A 114 9.58 2.47 8.28
N GLY A 115 10.69 1.84 7.92
CA GLY A 115 12.01 2.31 8.30
C GLY A 115 12.40 3.53 7.47
N VAL A 116 13.23 4.43 8.02
CA VAL A 116 13.65 5.66 7.34
C VAL A 116 15.16 5.82 7.34
N ASP A 117 15.69 6.33 6.23
CA ASP A 117 17.08 6.83 6.14
C ASP A 117 17.21 8.10 6.99
N PRO A 118 18.12 8.13 7.98
CA PRO A 118 18.31 9.32 8.82
C PRO A 118 18.84 10.56 8.06
N THR A 119 19.27 10.42 6.82
CA THR A 119 19.65 11.55 5.96
C THR A 119 18.46 12.21 5.26
N ASP A 120 17.30 11.55 5.22
CA ASP A 120 16.10 12.00 4.50
C ASP A 120 14.87 12.15 5.40
N GLY A 121 14.89 11.60 6.63
CA GLY A 121 13.78 11.70 7.55
C GLY A 121 14.13 11.36 9.00
N THR A 122 13.14 11.48 9.87
CA THR A 122 13.25 11.13 11.28
C THR A 122 12.02 10.38 11.76
N LEU A 123 12.09 9.83 12.99
CA LEU A 123 10.97 9.12 13.61
C LEU A 123 9.70 9.97 13.65
N GLY A 124 8.60 9.42 13.13
CA GLY A 124 7.32 10.11 13.02
C GLY A 124 7.14 10.94 11.74
N SER A 125 8.18 11.18 10.94
CA SER A 125 8.04 11.85 9.64
C SER A 125 7.12 11.08 8.70
N ALA A 126 6.44 11.80 7.81
CA ALA A 126 5.50 11.25 6.84
C ALA A 126 5.98 11.58 5.42
N HIS A 127 6.09 10.57 4.58
CA HIS A 127 6.70 10.67 3.27
C HIS A 127 5.74 10.21 2.18
N TRP A 128 5.42 11.11 1.25
CA TRP A 128 4.71 10.77 0.01
C TRP A 128 5.73 10.28 -1.03
N ALA A 129 5.49 9.10 -1.60
CA ALA A 129 6.43 8.49 -2.54
C ALA A 129 6.00 8.65 -3.99
N ARG A 130 6.97 8.96 -4.87
CA ARG A 130 6.85 8.94 -6.33
C ARG A 130 7.14 7.55 -6.87
N TYR A 131 8.21 6.92 -6.37
CA TYR A 131 8.65 5.60 -6.76
C TYR A 131 8.48 4.60 -5.62
N ALA A 132 8.00 3.39 -5.98
CA ALA A 132 8.12 2.20 -5.16
C ALA A 132 9.02 1.21 -5.91
N VAL A 133 10.11 0.76 -5.26
CA VAL A 133 11.13 -0.10 -5.85
C VAL A 133 11.18 -1.42 -5.11
N ASP A 134 11.09 -2.54 -5.84
CA ASP A 134 11.23 -3.88 -5.28
C ASP A 134 12.71 -4.23 -5.08
N ALA A 135 13.02 -4.75 -3.91
CA ALA A 135 14.34 -5.27 -3.58
C ALA A 135 14.34 -6.80 -3.30
N GLY A 136 13.23 -7.47 -3.57
CA GLY A 136 13.10 -8.91 -3.37
C GLY A 136 13.51 -9.76 -4.58
N LEU A 137 13.23 -9.28 -5.80
CA LEU A 137 13.48 -10.02 -7.04
C LEU A 137 14.94 -9.87 -7.51
N ARG A 138 15.84 -10.65 -6.89
CA ARG A 138 17.27 -10.61 -7.16
C ARG A 138 17.94 -11.93 -6.76
N HIS A 139 19.14 -12.19 -7.26
CA HIS A 139 19.97 -13.28 -6.78
C HIS A 139 20.66 -12.86 -5.48
N ALA A 140 20.78 -13.79 -4.54
CA ALA A 140 21.56 -13.61 -3.32
C ALA A 140 22.62 -14.70 -3.23
N ILE A 141 23.87 -14.31 -3.01
CA ILE A 141 25.02 -15.19 -2.78
C ILE A 141 25.55 -14.90 -1.37
N ASP A 142 25.89 -15.94 -0.64
CA ASP A 142 26.48 -15.77 0.69
C ASP A 142 27.71 -14.86 0.63
N PRO A 143 27.81 -13.80 1.48
CA PRO A 143 28.94 -12.87 1.45
C PRO A 143 30.34 -13.53 1.58
N ARG A 144 30.42 -14.74 2.14
CA ARG A 144 31.65 -15.50 2.25
C ARG A 144 32.07 -16.20 0.93
N GLN A 145 31.19 -16.21 -0.08
CA GLN A 145 31.39 -16.90 -1.37
C GLN A 145 31.48 -15.93 -2.56
N ILE A 146 31.39 -14.61 -2.31
CA ILE A 146 31.46 -13.62 -3.38
C ILE A 146 32.91 -13.30 -3.77
N PRO A 147 33.16 -12.81 -5.00
CA PRO A 147 34.45 -12.25 -5.38
C PRO A 147 34.86 -11.10 -4.47
N ALA A 148 36.15 -10.96 -4.20
CA ALA A 148 36.68 -9.95 -3.26
C ALA A 148 36.43 -8.49 -3.70
N ASP A 149 36.18 -8.26 -4.98
CA ASP A 149 35.87 -6.94 -5.55
C ASP A 149 34.35 -6.60 -5.55
N TRP A 150 33.51 -7.52 -5.04
CA TRP A 150 32.06 -7.24 -4.94
C TRP A 150 31.72 -6.61 -3.58
N PRO A 151 30.86 -5.56 -3.56
CA PRO A 151 30.48 -4.89 -2.32
C PRO A 151 29.54 -5.76 -1.45
N ASP A 152 28.76 -6.61 -2.06
CA ASP A 152 27.80 -7.52 -1.43
C ASP A 152 27.50 -8.72 -2.33
N GLY A 153 26.66 -9.64 -1.86
CA GLY A 153 26.23 -10.83 -2.60
C GLY A 153 24.93 -10.66 -3.37
N VAL A 154 24.50 -9.42 -3.67
CA VAL A 154 23.20 -9.15 -4.29
C VAL A 154 23.37 -8.76 -5.75
N VAL A 155 22.71 -9.50 -6.63
CA VAL A 155 22.78 -9.29 -8.09
C VAL A 155 21.35 -9.24 -8.65
N GLY A 156 21.02 -8.20 -9.40
CA GLY A 156 19.73 -8.07 -10.06
C GLY A 156 19.44 -9.19 -11.04
N LEU A 157 18.16 -9.52 -11.23
CA LEU A 157 17.77 -10.47 -12.28
C LEU A 157 18.21 -9.94 -13.65
N GLY A 158 18.88 -10.79 -14.43
CA GLY A 158 19.42 -10.37 -15.73
C GLY A 158 20.69 -9.55 -15.68
N ALA A 159 21.29 -9.32 -14.50
CA ALA A 159 22.61 -8.73 -14.31
C ALA A 159 23.65 -9.82 -14.02
N LYS A 160 24.95 -9.49 -14.17
CA LYS A 160 26.07 -10.41 -13.94
C LYS A 160 26.84 -10.11 -12.67
N ARG A 161 26.68 -8.91 -12.11
CA ARG A 161 27.39 -8.45 -10.91
C ARG A 161 26.56 -7.39 -10.17
N PRO A 162 26.86 -7.11 -8.88
CA PRO A 162 26.27 -6.00 -8.15
C PRO A 162 26.45 -4.67 -8.88
N GLY A 163 25.43 -3.80 -8.81
CA GLY A 163 25.45 -2.47 -9.44
C GLY A 163 25.28 -2.43 -10.95
N GLU A 164 25.19 -3.59 -11.61
CA GLU A 164 24.88 -3.64 -13.05
C GLU A 164 23.36 -3.58 -13.27
N LYS A 165 22.94 -2.75 -14.24
CA LYS A 165 21.51 -2.63 -14.58
C LYS A 165 21.01 -3.97 -15.13
N PRO A 166 19.90 -4.53 -14.56
CA PRO A 166 19.29 -5.75 -15.08
C PRO A 166 18.90 -5.62 -16.54
N SER A 167 19.19 -6.66 -17.34
CA SER A 167 18.81 -6.70 -18.76
C SER A 167 17.38 -7.21 -18.98
N TRP A 168 16.77 -7.79 -17.97
CA TRP A 168 15.36 -8.23 -17.91
C TRP A 168 14.87 -8.25 -16.47
N GLY A 169 13.55 -8.28 -16.29
CA GLY A 169 12.88 -8.31 -14.99
C GLY A 169 11.46 -8.83 -15.09
N SER A 170 10.70 -8.73 -14.03
CA SER A 170 9.30 -9.18 -13.90
C SER A 170 8.28 -8.08 -14.19
N ALA A 171 8.74 -6.87 -14.51
CA ALA A 171 7.92 -5.66 -14.68
C ALA A 171 7.16 -5.23 -13.41
N THR A 172 7.62 -5.69 -12.24
CA THR A 172 7.08 -5.32 -10.92
C THR A 172 8.11 -4.63 -10.04
N GLU A 173 9.33 -4.45 -10.54
CA GLU A 173 10.45 -3.93 -9.79
C GLU A 173 10.34 -2.43 -9.52
N VAL A 174 9.71 -1.67 -10.42
CA VAL A 174 9.56 -0.21 -10.27
C VAL A 174 8.15 0.21 -10.64
N TYR A 175 7.49 0.91 -9.73
CA TYR A 175 6.27 1.66 -10.00
C TYR A 175 6.55 3.15 -9.84
N GLN A 176 6.23 3.92 -10.87
CA GLN A 176 6.16 5.37 -10.79
C GLN A 176 4.70 5.78 -10.67
N LEU A 177 4.39 6.55 -9.63
CA LEU A 177 3.05 7.07 -9.37
C LEU A 177 2.83 8.42 -10.06
N ASN A 178 1.58 8.87 -10.07
CA ASN A 178 1.18 10.11 -10.70
C ASN A 178 1.79 11.32 -9.98
N GLU A 179 2.67 12.05 -10.67
CA GLU A 179 3.36 13.23 -10.12
C GLU A 179 2.39 14.34 -9.70
N GLN A 180 1.33 14.57 -10.47
CA GLN A 180 0.35 15.60 -10.13
C GLN A 180 -0.39 15.26 -8.84
N LEU A 181 -0.78 13.99 -8.65
CA LEU A 181 -1.41 13.54 -7.41
C LEU A 181 -0.45 13.63 -6.22
N LEU A 182 0.81 13.23 -6.40
CA LEU A 182 1.87 13.34 -5.40
C LEU A 182 2.03 14.79 -4.92
N GLN A 183 2.17 15.74 -5.84
CA GLN A 183 2.33 17.16 -5.50
C GLN A 183 1.08 17.73 -4.81
N LYS A 184 -0.11 17.28 -5.21
CA LYS A 184 -1.37 17.64 -4.54
C LYS A 184 -1.45 17.08 -3.13
N ALA A 185 -1.11 15.80 -2.94
CA ALA A 185 -1.11 15.16 -1.62
C ALA A 185 -0.14 15.89 -0.69
N PHE A 186 1.07 16.18 -1.14
CA PHE A 186 2.04 16.95 -0.37
C PHE A 186 1.52 18.36 -0.02
N ALA A 187 1.05 19.11 -1.02
CA ALA A 187 0.57 20.48 -0.80
C ALA A 187 -0.60 20.56 0.20
N LEU A 188 -1.51 19.58 0.17
CA LEU A 188 -2.65 19.48 1.07
C LEU A 188 -2.27 19.09 2.51
N THR A 189 -1.09 18.49 2.70
CA THR A 189 -0.74 17.84 3.96
C THR A 189 0.55 18.33 4.60
N SER A 190 1.36 19.13 3.89
CA SER A 190 2.67 19.60 4.36
C SER A 190 2.64 20.39 5.67
N SER A 191 1.49 20.98 6.03
CA SER A 191 1.29 21.72 7.29
C SER A 191 0.58 20.93 8.38
N VAL A 192 0.33 19.62 8.18
CA VAL A 192 -0.30 18.78 9.20
C VAL A 192 0.62 18.65 10.41
N GLU A 193 0.08 18.94 11.60
CA GLU A 193 0.82 18.77 12.85
C GLU A 193 1.05 17.28 13.14
N LEU A 194 2.32 16.87 13.16
CA LEU A 194 2.71 15.50 13.40
C LEU A 194 2.87 15.20 14.89
N ALA A 195 2.42 14.01 15.29
CA ALA A 195 2.70 13.47 16.62
C ALA A 195 4.20 13.14 16.75
N ASP A 196 4.71 13.34 17.94
CA ASP A 196 6.08 13.01 18.33
C ASP A 196 6.07 12.51 19.77
N SER A 197 6.99 11.61 20.15
CA SER A 197 7.07 11.08 21.52
C SER A 197 8.36 11.49 22.22
N SER A 198 8.34 11.48 23.56
CA SER A 198 9.54 11.70 24.38
C SER A 198 10.62 10.66 24.09
N GLU A 199 10.22 9.42 23.87
CA GLU A 199 11.10 8.31 23.54
C GLU A 199 11.75 8.50 22.17
N ALA A 200 10.97 8.86 21.15
CA ALA A 200 11.49 9.14 19.81
C ALA A 200 12.46 10.33 19.81
N LYS A 201 12.13 11.39 20.57
CA LYS A 201 13.03 12.54 20.77
C LYS A 201 14.35 12.14 21.41
N ALA A 202 14.29 11.32 22.47
CA ALA A 202 15.50 10.84 23.16
C ALA A 202 16.35 9.93 22.28
N TYR A 203 15.72 9.08 21.48
CA TYR A 203 16.42 8.13 20.60
C TYR A 203 17.15 8.82 19.45
N ARG A 204 16.48 9.73 18.75
CA ARG A 204 17.02 10.35 17.53
C ARG A 204 18.20 11.31 17.77
N VAL A 205 18.44 11.77 19.00
CA VAL A 205 19.63 12.61 19.30
C VAL A 205 20.95 11.87 19.06
N ALA A 206 20.94 10.54 18.96
CA ALA A 206 22.11 9.76 18.60
C ALA A 206 22.55 9.94 17.14
N TYR A 207 21.67 10.46 16.27
CA TYR A 207 21.98 10.74 14.87
C TYR A 207 22.57 12.14 14.73
N ALA A 208 23.66 12.26 13.95
CA ALA A 208 24.53 13.43 14.01
C ALA A 208 23.95 14.70 13.39
N ALA A 209 22.98 14.59 12.45
CA ALA A 209 22.51 15.71 11.65
C ALA A 209 21.00 15.67 11.37
N ALA A 210 20.43 16.82 11.04
CA ALA A 210 19.10 16.90 10.47
C ALA A 210 19.06 16.26 9.05
N PRO A 211 17.91 15.69 8.62
CA PRO A 211 16.66 15.62 9.38
C PRO A 211 16.62 14.53 10.47
N GLY A 212 17.56 13.59 10.52
CA GLY A 212 17.56 12.44 11.42
C GLY A 212 17.33 12.80 12.90
N ASN A 213 17.96 13.84 13.42
CA ASN A 213 17.79 14.33 14.79
C ASN A 213 16.78 15.48 14.96
N ALA A 214 16.11 15.91 13.88
CA ALA A 214 15.15 17.00 13.92
C ALA A 214 13.74 16.55 14.31
N ALA A 215 12.78 17.48 14.39
CA ALA A 215 11.37 17.16 14.55
C ALA A 215 10.81 16.51 13.28
N PRO A 216 9.76 15.65 13.40
CA PRO A 216 9.14 15.03 12.25
C PRO A 216 8.47 16.06 11.33
N GLU A 217 8.53 15.81 10.03
CA GLU A 217 7.92 16.64 8.99
C GLU A 217 7.24 15.80 7.92
N VAL A 218 6.40 16.44 7.10
CA VAL A 218 5.86 15.83 5.87
C VAL A 218 6.79 16.18 4.72
N SER A 219 7.21 15.19 3.95
CA SER A 219 8.09 15.40 2.78
C SER A 219 7.74 14.50 1.60
N ILE A 220 8.49 14.63 0.52
CA ILE A 220 8.43 13.75 -0.65
C ILE A 220 9.75 13.00 -0.72
N CYS A 221 9.68 11.66 -0.67
CA CYS A 221 10.80 10.78 -0.98
C CYS A 221 10.30 9.35 -1.24
N ASP A 222 11.15 8.52 -1.83
CA ASP A 222 10.74 7.25 -2.41
C ASP A 222 10.91 6.08 -1.45
N THR A 223 10.24 4.96 -1.77
CA THR A 223 10.17 3.81 -0.89
C THR A 223 10.70 2.54 -1.55
N LEU A 224 11.31 1.67 -0.74
CA LEU A 224 11.79 0.37 -1.17
C LEU A 224 11.01 -0.74 -0.45
N SER A 225 10.56 -1.73 -1.21
CA SER A 225 9.78 -2.87 -0.71
C SER A 225 10.59 -4.15 -0.69
N THR A 226 10.48 -4.93 0.37
CA THR A 226 10.96 -6.32 0.42
C THR A 226 10.34 -7.07 1.59
N ASP A 227 9.99 -8.35 1.43
CA ASP A 227 9.54 -9.21 2.53
C ASP A 227 10.59 -9.39 3.64
N THR A 228 11.86 -9.21 3.31
CA THR A 228 12.92 -9.27 4.30
C THR A 228 12.98 -7.97 5.09
N TYR A 229 12.70 -8.04 6.39
CA TYR A 229 13.04 -6.94 7.29
C TYR A 229 14.56 -6.89 7.45
N TRP A 230 15.17 -5.82 6.99
CA TRP A 230 16.60 -5.60 7.06
C TRP A 230 16.94 -4.36 7.89
N HIS A 231 18.16 -4.30 8.40
CA HIS A 231 18.66 -3.18 9.18
C HIS A 231 20.18 -3.12 9.07
N GLY A 232 20.72 -1.91 9.02
CA GLY A 232 22.16 -1.66 9.05
C GLY A 232 22.69 -0.86 7.88
N SER A 233 23.71 -0.04 8.15
CA SER A 233 24.27 0.95 7.22
C SER A 233 24.78 0.35 5.91
N MET A 234 25.35 -0.85 5.95
CA MET A 234 25.88 -1.52 4.74
C MET A 234 24.75 -1.97 3.82
N ILE A 235 23.68 -2.58 4.37
CA ILE A 235 22.50 -2.97 3.59
C ILE A 235 21.77 -1.73 3.10
N ALA A 236 21.61 -0.72 3.96
CA ALA A 236 20.94 0.53 3.60
C ALA A 236 21.61 1.23 2.39
N LYS A 237 22.97 1.24 2.37
CA LYS A 237 23.69 1.75 1.20
C LYS A 237 23.38 0.93 -0.07
N SER A 238 23.42 -0.40 0.01
CA SER A 238 23.11 -1.28 -1.12
C SER A 238 21.67 -1.05 -1.63
N MET A 239 20.70 -0.82 -0.72
CA MET A 239 19.30 -0.53 -1.06
C MET A 239 19.12 0.84 -1.71
N GLY A 240 19.81 1.87 -1.23
CA GLY A 240 19.83 3.19 -1.86
C GLY A 240 20.44 3.15 -3.27
N ASP A 241 21.59 2.46 -3.42
CA ASP A 241 22.23 2.25 -4.73
C ASP A 241 21.29 1.51 -5.68
N TRP A 242 20.53 0.51 -5.18
CA TRP A 242 19.55 -0.24 -5.95
C TRP A 242 18.38 0.62 -6.43
N VAL A 243 17.81 1.47 -5.56
CA VAL A 243 16.76 2.43 -5.97
C VAL A 243 17.29 3.36 -7.04
N SER A 244 18.46 3.93 -6.85
CA SER A 244 19.10 4.82 -7.84
C SER A 244 19.32 4.11 -9.17
N LEU A 245 19.82 2.87 -9.17
CA LEU A 245 20.05 2.07 -10.37
C LEU A 245 18.76 1.83 -11.16
N LEU A 246 17.71 1.35 -10.48
CA LEU A 246 16.46 0.97 -11.15
C LEU A 246 15.63 2.18 -11.61
N THR A 247 15.74 3.31 -10.93
CA THR A 247 15.05 4.55 -11.29
C THR A 247 15.89 5.47 -12.19
N GLU A 248 17.07 5.03 -12.62
CA GLU A 248 18.01 5.83 -13.43
C GLU A 248 18.39 7.16 -12.76
N GLY A 249 18.58 7.12 -11.44
CA GLY A 249 18.95 8.28 -10.63
C GLY A 249 17.80 9.25 -10.35
N LYS A 250 16.57 8.92 -10.72
CA LYS A 250 15.41 9.82 -10.51
C LYS A 250 14.74 9.63 -9.15
N GLY A 251 14.85 8.43 -8.56
CA GLY A 251 14.31 8.12 -7.25
C GLY A 251 15.25 8.54 -6.14
N ASN A 252 14.68 9.06 -5.06
CA ASN A 252 15.38 9.36 -3.81
C ASN A 252 14.96 8.34 -2.74
N TYR A 253 15.78 7.31 -2.52
CA TYR A 253 15.51 6.33 -1.46
C TYR A 253 15.46 7.01 -0.10
N CYS A 254 14.42 6.77 0.65
CA CYS A 254 14.30 7.28 2.02
C CYS A 254 13.54 6.34 2.95
N THR A 255 12.59 5.55 2.46
CA THR A 255 11.84 4.62 3.30
C THR A 255 11.91 3.18 2.82
N THR A 256 11.77 2.23 3.75
CA THR A 256 11.71 0.79 3.46
C THR A 256 10.57 0.13 4.21
N GLN A 257 9.85 -0.77 3.53
CA GLN A 257 8.66 -1.45 4.03
C GLN A 257 8.45 -2.81 3.32
N MET A 258 7.32 -3.49 3.58
CA MET A 258 7.19 -4.91 3.21
C MET A 258 6.05 -5.20 2.22
N GLU A 259 5.32 -4.22 1.63
CA GLU A 259 4.08 -4.53 0.90
C GLU A 259 3.82 -3.73 -0.38
N ASP A 260 4.47 -2.56 -0.57
CA ASP A 260 4.00 -1.60 -1.58
C ASP A 260 4.04 -2.15 -2.99
N ASN A 261 5.15 -2.77 -3.42
CA ASN A 261 5.23 -3.32 -4.77
C ASN A 261 4.23 -4.45 -5.01
N ALA A 262 3.91 -5.25 -3.99
CA ALA A 262 2.89 -6.29 -4.09
C ALA A 262 1.48 -5.71 -4.23
N SER A 263 1.15 -4.71 -3.42
CA SER A 263 -0.12 -3.96 -3.52
C SER A 263 -0.25 -3.26 -4.87
N LEU A 264 0.82 -2.56 -5.30
CA LEU A 264 0.85 -1.87 -6.60
C LEU A 264 0.78 -2.83 -7.78
N THR A 265 1.34 -4.05 -7.66
CA THR A 265 1.19 -5.10 -8.68
C THR A 265 -0.28 -5.50 -8.84
N ALA A 266 -1.00 -5.74 -7.74
CA ALA A 266 -2.42 -6.06 -7.78
C ALA A 266 -3.24 -4.90 -8.36
N LEU A 267 -2.96 -3.67 -7.93
CA LEU A 267 -3.62 -2.46 -8.41
C LEU A 267 -3.34 -2.20 -9.91
N ARG A 268 -2.10 -2.40 -10.39
CA ARG A 268 -1.76 -2.28 -11.81
C ARG A 268 -2.56 -3.27 -12.66
N ARG A 269 -2.65 -4.53 -12.23
CA ARG A 269 -3.46 -5.55 -12.92
C ARG A 269 -4.95 -5.19 -12.92
N GLY A 270 -5.45 -4.63 -11.82
CA GLY A 270 -6.81 -4.12 -11.75
C GLY A 270 -7.07 -2.96 -12.72
N ALA A 271 -6.10 -2.05 -12.84
CA ALA A 271 -6.17 -0.93 -13.79
C ALA A 271 -6.12 -1.43 -15.25
N ASP A 272 -5.23 -2.36 -15.56
CA ASP A 272 -5.13 -2.97 -16.89
C ASP A 272 -6.43 -3.71 -17.27
N ALA A 273 -7.18 -4.21 -16.29
CA ALA A 273 -8.51 -4.81 -16.46
C ALA A 273 -9.66 -3.78 -16.49
N GLY A 274 -9.38 -2.47 -16.36
CA GLY A 274 -10.38 -1.40 -16.37
C GLY A 274 -11.25 -1.34 -15.12
N LEU A 275 -10.77 -1.88 -13.98
CA LEU A 275 -11.48 -1.93 -12.71
C LEU A 275 -11.16 -0.77 -11.77
N LEU A 276 -10.07 -0.04 -12.03
CA LEU A 276 -9.64 1.15 -11.30
C LEU A 276 -8.75 2.03 -12.19
N ASP A 277 -8.43 3.23 -11.71
CA ASP A 277 -7.50 4.15 -12.36
C ASP A 277 -6.18 4.21 -11.56
N PHE A 278 -5.08 3.77 -12.16
CA PHE A 278 -3.76 3.73 -11.51
C PHE A 278 -3.22 5.13 -11.21
N ASP A 279 -3.64 6.14 -11.96
CA ASP A 279 -3.23 7.53 -11.72
C ASP A 279 -3.88 8.15 -10.46
N ARG A 280 -4.81 7.44 -9.82
CA ARG A 280 -5.46 7.84 -8.56
C ARG A 280 -4.87 7.16 -7.33
N ILE A 281 -3.67 6.59 -7.42
CA ILE A 281 -2.99 5.94 -6.30
C ILE A 281 -1.95 6.87 -5.70
N ALA A 282 -2.03 7.09 -4.39
CA ALA A 282 -1.06 7.80 -3.58
C ALA A 282 -0.43 6.85 -2.55
N LEU A 283 0.86 7.02 -2.28
CA LEU A 283 1.63 6.15 -1.40
C LEU A 283 2.24 7.00 -0.29
N LEU A 284 1.86 6.69 0.96
CA LEU A 284 2.27 7.37 2.18
C LEU A 284 2.97 6.39 3.13
N ARG A 285 4.21 6.68 3.50
CA ARG A 285 4.94 5.93 4.52
C ARG A 285 5.39 6.83 5.65
N THR A 286 5.27 6.35 6.89
CA THR A 286 5.62 7.11 8.09
C THR A 286 6.69 6.39 8.90
N ALA A 287 7.68 7.13 9.37
CA ALA A 287 8.90 6.59 9.94
C ALA A 287 8.69 6.05 11.37
N SER A 288 8.74 4.73 11.53
CA SER A 288 8.62 4.03 12.83
C SER A 288 9.98 3.70 13.48
N ASN A 289 10.99 3.55 12.67
CA ASN A 289 12.36 3.23 13.06
C ASN A 289 13.33 3.79 12.00
N PHE A 290 14.59 3.95 12.36
CA PHE A 290 15.62 4.16 11.35
C PHE A 290 15.99 2.84 10.69
N ASP A 291 16.41 2.88 9.44
CA ASP A 291 16.82 1.71 8.65
C ASP A 291 18.27 1.25 9.00
N ARG A 292 18.99 2.05 9.75
CA ARG A 292 20.39 1.82 10.13
C ARG A 292 20.72 2.35 11.52
N GLU A 293 21.85 1.90 12.03
CA GLU A 293 22.41 2.30 13.31
C GLU A 293 22.97 3.73 13.30
N PRO A 294 22.95 4.44 14.44
CA PRO A 294 23.72 5.66 14.62
C PRO A 294 25.20 5.35 14.80
N SER A 295 26.06 6.36 14.60
CA SER A 295 27.51 6.21 14.74
C SER A 295 27.91 5.65 16.10
N GLY A 296 28.76 4.64 16.09
CA GLY A 296 29.31 4.01 17.33
C GLY A 296 28.40 2.95 17.95
N VAL A 297 27.25 2.66 17.36
CA VAL A 297 26.34 1.58 17.78
C VAL A 297 26.43 0.44 16.77
N SER A 298 26.34 -0.81 17.22
CA SER A 298 26.30 -1.94 16.29
C SER A 298 24.92 -2.08 15.63
N ALA A 299 24.86 -2.63 14.41
CA ALA A 299 23.60 -2.86 13.72
C ALA A 299 22.65 -3.78 14.52
N ILE A 300 23.19 -4.78 15.21
CA ILE A 300 22.37 -5.71 16.01
C ILE A 300 21.80 -5.03 17.27
N ASP A 301 22.55 -4.16 17.93
CA ASP A 301 22.05 -3.40 19.08
C ASP A 301 20.98 -2.39 18.63
N SER A 302 21.20 -1.72 17.51
CA SER A 302 20.24 -0.78 16.91
C SER A 302 18.97 -1.48 16.43
N LEU A 303 19.07 -2.66 15.81
CA LEU A 303 17.90 -3.46 15.40
C LEU A 303 17.01 -3.81 16.59
N SER A 304 17.63 -4.09 17.75
CA SER A 304 16.93 -4.49 18.98
C SER A 304 16.42 -3.30 19.80
N ALA A 305 16.82 -2.08 19.45
CA ALA A 305 16.51 -0.89 20.22
C ALA A 305 15.04 -0.46 20.10
N LYS A 306 14.49 0.05 21.20
CA LYS A 306 13.15 0.66 21.21
C LYS A 306 13.27 2.13 20.80
N SER A 307 13.02 2.44 19.53
CA SER A 307 13.15 3.80 19.02
C SER A 307 12.06 4.77 19.51
N GLY A 308 10.91 4.25 19.99
CA GLY A 308 9.74 5.09 20.35
C GLY A 308 8.97 5.65 19.16
N GLY A 309 9.38 5.33 17.92
CA GLY A 309 8.78 5.90 16.70
C GLY A 309 7.49 5.25 16.25
N PHE A 310 7.20 4.02 16.67
CA PHE A 310 6.02 3.28 16.19
C PHE A 310 4.69 4.01 16.45
N GLY A 311 4.45 4.48 17.68
CA GLY A 311 3.21 5.20 18.02
C GLY A 311 3.02 6.48 17.20
N PRO A 312 3.99 7.40 17.19
CA PRO A 312 3.95 8.57 16.33
C PRO A 312 3.74 8.23 14.84
N ALA A 313 4.44 7.23 14.31
CA ALA A 313 4.31 6.83 12.91
C ALA A 313 2.88 6.39 12.57
N ALA A 314 2.30 5.46 13.35
CA ALA A 314 0.93 4.98 13.10
C ALA A 314 -0.11 6.11 13.17
N ILE A 315 0.03 7.01 14.15
CA ILE A 315 -0.86 8.18 14.29
C ILE A 315 -0.68 9.15 13.11
N ASN A 316 0.56 9.38 12.66
CA ASN A 316 0.85 10.32 11.58
C ASN A 316 0.43 9.78 10.21
N ALA A 317 0.48 8.46 9.98
CA ALA A 317 -0.12 7.85 8.80
C ALA A 317 -1.62 8.15 8.70
N TYR A 318 -2.33 8.10 9.84
CA TYR A 318 -3.72 8.53 9.91
C TYR A 318 -3.87 10.03 9.71
N ARG A 319 -3.14 10.89 10.46
CA ARG A 319 -3.30 12.34 10.40
C ARG A 319 -3.07 12.88 8.98
N VAL A 320 -1.99 12.48 8.36
CA VAL A 320 -1.61 12.94 7.01
C VAL A 320 -2.50 12.32 5.94
N GLY A 321 -2.74 11.01 6.01
CA GLY A 321 -3.61 10.32 5.06
C GLY A 321 -5.07 10.76 5.16
N ALA A 322 -5.59 11.02 6.38
CA ALA A 322 -6.94 11.51 6.59
C ALA A 322 -7.11 12.96 6.09
N ALA A 323 -6.13 13.83 6.31
CA ALA A 323 -6.18 15.20 5.78
C ALA A 323 -6.29 15.19 4.23
N PHE A 324 -5.51 14.33 3.56
CA PHE A 324 -5.64 14.14 2.12
C PHE A 324 -7.01 13.56 1.74
N ALA A 325 -7.45 12.49 2.39
CA ALA A 325 -8.73 11.83 2.09
C ALA A 325 -9.92 12.79 2.29
N ASP A 326 -9.91 13.57 3.35
CA ASP A 326 -10.95 14.57 3.64
C ASP A 326 -10.98 15.69 2.60
N ALA A 327 -9.83 16.14 2.12
CA ALA A 327 -9.75 17.14 1.05
C ALA A 327 -10.34 16.59 -0.28
N VAL A 328 -10.06 15.33 -0.61
CA VAL A 328 -10.63 14.64 -1.78
C VAL A 328 -12.13 14.48 -1.64
N ILE A 329 -12.60 13.95 -0.51
CA ILE A 329 -14.03 13.67 -0.26
C ILE A 329 -14.83 14.96 -0.18
N GLY A 330 -14.31 15.95 0.54
CA GLY A 330 -14.98 17.25 0.77
C GLY A 330 -15.12 18.08 -0.51
N ASN A 331 -14.30 17.85 -1.52
CA ASN A 331 -14.36 18.52 -2.81
C ASN A 331 -14.54 17.51 -3.98
N TRP A 332 -15.36 16.48 -3.75
CA TRP A 332 -15.50 15.36 -4.67
C TRP A 332 -15.81 15.78 -6.11
N GLY A 333 -16.67 16.78 -6.29
CA GLY A 333 -17.02 17.27 -7.63
C GLY A 333 -15.83 17.74 -8.48
N ALA A 334 -14.73 18.16 -7.83
CA ALA A 334 -13.48 18.50 -8.52
C ALA A 334 -12.57 17.27 -8.76
N TRP A 335 -12.69 16.24 -7.90
CA TRP A 335 -11.81 15.06 -7.92
C TRP A 335 -12.40 13.86 -8.67
N GLU A 336 -13.73 13.75 -8.80
CA GLU A 336 -14.38 12.58 -9.42
C GLU A 336 -13.92 12.29 -10.85
N LYS A 337 -13.54 13.33 -11.61
CA LYS A 337 -13.14 13.22 -13.02
C LYS A 337 -11.61 13.05 -13.22
N GLY A 338 -10.85 13.01 -12.15
CA GLY A 338 -9.39 12.91 -12.16
C GLY A 338 -8.75 13.89 -11.19
N VAL A 339 -7.41 13.90 -11.13
CA VAL A 339 -6.65 14.83 -10.28
C VAL A 339 -6.89 16.27 -10.77
N PRO A 340 -7.36 17.20 -9.91
CA PRO A 340 -7.61 18.58 -10.34
C PRO A 340 -6.33 19.27 -10.82
N ALA A 341 -6.41 20.02 -11.90
CA ALA A 341 -5.27 20.76 -12.45
C ALA A 341 -4.76 21.89 -11.55
N LYS A 342 -5.64 22.45 -10.69
CA LYS A 342 -5.32 23.57 -9.77
C LYS A 342 -5.85 23.27 -8.37
#